data_f4287051ca9a4c96ffe82ee2e935ef0c
#
_entry.id   f4287051ca9a4c96ffe82ee2e935ef0c
#
_cell.length_a   1.000
_cell.length_b   1.000
_cell.length_c   1.000
_cell.angle_alpha   90.00
_cell.angle_beta   90.00
_cell.angle_gamma   90.00
#
_symmetry.space_group_name_H-M   'P 1'
#
loop_
_entity.id
_entity.type
_entity.pdbx_description
1 polymer ?
#
loop_
_entity_poly.entity_id
_entity_poly.type
_entity_poly.pdbx_seq_one_letter_code
_entity_poly.pdbx_strand_id
1 'polypeptide(L)'
;MKYIIMCGGARSEKPLRVIYDESLIERTIRLLRENGVNDIAISSNNPLYDQIGVPVLHHDNSITWDGFYWLKAFYPISEPVCYIFGDVFYSPDAIRIIVQKQTDDIEFFASAPPYSEQYSKKWAEPFAFKVQNAERFFKCIKYTIQLDGWQRFKRTPISWELWQVIKDTPLNKIDYTNYTAINDYTVDIDDDKQIAWIKDRGYGK
;
A
#
# COMPACT_ATOMS: atom_id res chain seq x y z
N MET A 1 -2.41 -11.97 -12.85
CA MET A 1 -1.73 -10.82 -12.19
C MET A 1 -1.34 -11.25 -10.79
N LYS A 2 -0.10 -11.05 -10.42
CA LYS A 2 0.44 -11.30 -9.08
C LYS A 2 0.02 -10.18 -8.12
N TYR A 3 -0.31 -10.52 -6.87
CA TYR A 3 -0.57 -9.57 -5.79
C TYR A 3 0.55 -9.67 -4.76
N ILE A 4 1.23 -8.57 -4.51
CA ILE A 4 2.35 -8.51 -3.55
C ILE A 4 1.95 -7.64 -2.37
N ILE A 5 1.87 -8.25 -1.18
CA ILE A 5 1.61 -7.54 0.06
C ILE A 5 2.94 -7.03 0.60
N MET A 6 3.07 -5.72 0.70
CA MET A 6 4.30 -5.05 1.12
C MET A 6 4.40 -5.00 2.64
N CYS A 7 5.31 -5.77 3.22
CA CYS A 7 5.50 -5.92 4.65
C CYS A 7 6.94 -5.60 5.07
N GLY A 8 7.56 -4.63 4.43
CA GLY A 8 8.93 -4.21 4.69
C GLY A 8 9.05 -2.93 5.51
N GLY A 9 10.29 -2.50 5.69
CA GLY A 9 10.63 -1.26 6.37
C GLY A 9 10.84 -1.39 7.88
N ALA A 10 10.98 -0.25 8.56
CA ALA A 10 11.31 -0.18 9.99
C ALA A 10 10.23 -0.73 10.92
N ARG A 11 9.01 -0.86 10.43
CA ARG A 11 7.86 -1.37 11.19
C ARG A 11 7.28 -2.59 10.51
N SER A 12 8.17 -3.48 10.07
CA SER A 12 7.79 -4.69 9.34
C SER A 12 6.90 -5.64 10.14
N GLU A 13 6.77 -5.44 11.44
CA GLU A 13 5.86 -6.20 12.32
C GLU A 13 4.43 -5.66 12.33
N LYS A 14 4.15 -4.44 11.85
CA LYS A 14 2.79 -3.87 11.83
C LYS A 14 1.76 -4.78 11.16
N PRO A 15 2.01 -5.38 9.99
CA PRO A 15 1.06 -6.30 9.35
C PRO A 15 0.74 -7.56 10.16
N LEU A 16 1.54 -7.89 11.18
CA LEU A 16 1.31 -9.01 12.08
C LEU A 16 0.39 -8.65 13.28
N ARG A 17 -0.03 -7.39 13.40
CA ARG A 17 -0.96 -6.97 14.44
C ARG A 17 -2.31 -7.68 14.28
N VAL A 18 -2.80 -8.22 15.39
CA VAL A 18 -4.06 -8.99 15.43
C VAL A 18 -5.23 -8.06 15.77
N ILE A 19 -6.25 -8.09 14.90
CA ILE A 19 -7.54 -7.45 15.13
C ILE A 19 -8.61 -8.55 15.10
N TYR A 20 -9.33 -8.71 16.20
CA TYR A 20 -10.17 -9.90 16.45
C TYR A 20 -9.31 -11.19 16.48
N ASP A 21 -9.55 -12.13 15.55
CA ASP A 21 -8.93 -13.45 15.56
C ASP A 21 -7.89 -13.63 14.43
N GLU A 22 -7.63 -12.60 13.64
CA GLU A 22 -6.68 -12.65 12.51
C GLU A 22 -5.74 -11.44 12.49
N SER A 23 -4.53 -11.60 11.98
CA SER A 23 -3.61 -10.49 11.73
C SER A 23 -4.03 -9.71 10.47
N LEU A 24 -3.53 -8.47 10.32
CA LEU A 24 -3.79 -7.64 9.13
C LEU A 24 -3.41 -8.37 7.84
N ILE A 25 -2.27 -9.08 7.86
CA ILE A 25 -1.81 -9.81 6.69
C ILE A 25 -2.67 -11.03 6.37
N GLU A 26 -3.07 -11.82 7.37
CA GLU A 26 -3.96 -12.97 7.18
C GLU A 26 -5.31 -12.51 6.64
N ARG A 27 -5.87 -11.43 7.20
CA ARG A 27 -7.08 -10.79 6.70
C ARG A 27 -6.94 -10.39 5.23
N THR A 28 -5.87 -9.72 4.87
CA THR A 28 -5.63 -9.26 3.49
C THR A 28 -5.54 -10.46 2.54
N ILE A 29 -4.82 -11.52 2.92
CA ILE A 29 -4.72 -12.76 2.13
C ILE A 29 -6.09 -13.42 1.97
N ARG A 30 -6.86 -13.53 3.05
CA ARG A 30 -8.21 -14.12 3.01
C ARG A 30 -9.12 -13.34 2.08
N LEU A 31 -9.20 -12.02 2.24
CA LEU A 31 -10.04 -11.16 1.40
C LEU A 31 -9.63 -11.22 -0.08
N LEU A 32 -8.34 -11.30 -0.39
CA LEU A 32 -7.87 -11.49 -1.76
C LEU A 32 -8.34 -12.84 -2.32
N ARG A 33 -8.21 -13.93 -1.56
CA ARG A 33 -8.67 -15.27 -1.95
C ARG A 33 -10.18 -15.33 -2.17
N GLU A 34 -10.97 -14.69 -1.32
CA GLU A 34 -12.42 -14.57 -1.45
C GLU A 34 -12.83 -13.82 -2.75
N ASN A 35 -11.96 -12.96 -3.26
CA ASN A 35 -12.13 -12.29 -4.56
C ASN A 35 -11.45 -13.02 -5.74
N GLY A 36 -11.09 -14.30 -5.57
CA GLY A 36 -10.55 -15.14 -6.64
C GLY A 36 -9.07 -14.94 -6.95
N VAL A 37 -8.33 -14.24 -6.11
CA VAL A 37 -6.88 -14.04 -6.27
C VAL A 37 -6.13 -15.23 -5.70
N ASN A 38 -5.39 -15.96 -6.55
CA ASN A 38 -4.61 -17.14 -6.15
C ASN A 38 -3.08 -16.88 -6.15
N ASP A 39 -2.60 -15.92 -6.95
CA ASP A 39 -1.18 -15.59 -7.07
C ASP A 39 -0.84 -14.44 -6.10
N ILE A 40 -0.62 -14.80 -4.84
CA ILE A 40 -0.32 -13.89 -3.74
C ILE A 40 1.10 -14.16 -3.23
N ALA A 41 1.87 -13.11 -3.00
CA ALA A 41 3.17 -13.16 -2.34
C ALA A 41 3.30 -12.03 -1.31
N ILE A 42 4.24 -12.18 -0.38
CA ILE A 42 4.62 -11.14 0.58
C ILE A 42 6.00 -10.62 0.16
N SER A 43 6.21 -9.31 0.19
CA SER A 43 7.54 -8.71 0.06
C SER A 43 8.02 -8.27 1.45
N SER A 44 9.03 -8.95 1.99
CA SER A 44 9.60 -8.64 3.30
C SER A 44 10.99 -9.25 3.46
N ASN A 45 11.81 -8.65 4.32
CA ASN A 45 13.06 -9.24 4.84
C ASN A 45 12.91 -9.77 6.27
N ASN A 46 11.71 -9.69 6.86
CA ASN A 46 11.43 -10.20 8.19
C ASN A 46 11.03 -11.70 8.11
N PRO A 47 11.81 -12.62 8.75
CA PRO A 47 11.57 -14.05 8.67
C PRO A 47 10.25 -14.51 9.33
N LEU A 48 9.59 -13.67 10.12
CA LEU A 48 8.28 -14.00 10.70
C LEU A 48 7.20 -14.23 9.63
N TYR A 49 7.39 -13.72 8.42
CA TYR A 49 6.45 -13.92 7.32
C TYR A 49 6.57 -15.29 6.65
N ASP A 50 7.67 -16.01 6.82
CA ASP A 50 7.89 -17.33 6.20
C ASP A 50 6.87 -18.38 6.67
N GLN A 51 6.16 -18.12 7.79
CA GLN A 51 5.16 -19.02 8.36
C GLN A 51 3.71 -18.72 7.94
N ILE A 52 3.48 -17.64 7.15
CA ILE A 52 2.12 -17.18 6.80
C ILE A 52 1.43 -18.06 5.73
N GLY A 53 2.19 -18.95 5.06
CA GLY A 53 1.61 -19.91 4.11
C GLY A 53 1.37 -19.35 2.69
N VAL A 54 2.06 -18.25 2.34
CA VAL A 54 2.20 -17.74 0.97
C VAL A 54 3.69 -17.49 0.67
N PRO A 55 4.14 -17.51 -0.59
CA PRO A 55 5.52 -17.21 -0.93
C PRO A 55 6.01 -15.86 -0.39
N VAL A 56 7.20 -15.83 0.18
CA VAL A 56 7.86 -14.60 0.62
C VAL A 56 8.97 -14.23 -0.36
N LEU A 57 8.88 -13.03 -0.90
CA LEU A 57 9.89 -12.42 -1.75
C LEU A 57 10.84 -11.63 -0.84
N HIS A 58 11.95 -12.25 -0.49
CA HIS A 58 12.94 -11.61 0.37
C HIS A 58 13.61 -10.46 -0.38
N HIS A 59 13.41 -9.26 0.12
CA HIS A 59 13.87 -8.02 -0.47
C HIS A 59 14.38 -7.11 0.64
N ASP A 60 15.58 -6.59 0.48
CA ASP A 60 16.10 -5.58 1.41
C ASP A 60 15.39 -4.24 1.17
N ASN A 61 14.29 -4.09 1.89
CA ASN A 61 13.46 -2.88 1.97
C ASN A 61 13.53 -2.26 3.37
N SER A 62 14.60 -2.52 4.10
CA SER A 62 14.88 -1.90 5.38
C SER A 62 15.14 -0.40 5.23
N ILE A 63 14.90 0.35 6.29
CA ILE A 63 15.19 1.78 6.33
C ILE A 63 16.69 2.00 6.15
N THR A 64 17.04 2.83 5.19
CA THR A 64 18.36 3.40 5.02
C THR A 64 18.30 4.91 5.27
N TRP A 65 19.42 5.55 5.57
CA TRP A 65 19.50 6.99 5.84
C TRP A 65 19.25 7.87 4.61
N ASP A 66 19.14 7.28 3.43
CA ASP A 66 18.85 7.98 2.16
C ASP A 66 17.38 8.36 1.98
N GLY A 67 16.50 8.05 2.93
CA GLY A 67 15.09 8.45 2.96
C GLY A 67 14.17 7.74 1.97
N PHE A 68 14.71 6.94 1.04
CA PHE A 68 13.92 6.26 0.00
C PHE A 68 13.61 4.81 0.25
N TYR A 69 13.82 4.33 1.45
CA TYR A 69 13.62 2.94 1.80
C TYR A 69 12.23 2.40 1.44
N TRP A 70 11.18 3.20 1.58
CA TRP A 70 9.82 2.76 1.29
C TRP A 70 9.57 2.54 -0.22
N LEU A 71 10.22 3.32 -1.10
CA LEU A 71 10.18 3.08 -2.55
C LEU A 71 10.89 1.78 -2.92
N LYS A 72 11.87 1.34 -2.14
CA LYS A 72 12.54 0.06 -2.31
C LYS A 72 11.68 -1.12 -1.85
N ALA A 73 10.57 -0.87 -1.14
CA ALA A 73 9.61 -1.92 -0.77
C ALA A 73 8.79 -2.46 -1.95
N PHE A 74 8.74 -1.73 -3.05
CA PHE A 74 8.18 -2.26 -4.31
C PHE A 74 9.13 -3.30 -4.88
N TYR A 75 8.85 -4.58 -4.63
CA TYR A 75 9.67 -5.68 -5.15
C TYR A 75 9.73 -5.62 -6.68
N PRO A 76 10.93 -5.57 -7.28
CA PRO A 76 11.05 -5.40 -8.73
C PRO A 76 10.54 -6.65 -9.46
N ILE A 77 9.55 -6.46 -10.31
CA ILE A 77 8.96 -7.49 -11.15
C ILE A 77 8.64 -6.90 -12.52
N SER A 78 8.81 -7.70 -13.58
CA SER A 78 8.59 -7.25 -14.97
C SER A 78 7.17 -7.50 -15.47
N GLU A 79 6.41 -8.32 -14.75
CA GLU A 79 5.05 -8.72 -15.11
C GLU A 79 4.01 -7.79 -14.47
N PRO A 80 2.75 -7.80 -14.95
CA PRO A 80 1.65 -7.10 -14.29
C PRO A 80 1.47 -7.52 -12.84
N VAL A 81 1.43 -6.53 -11.93
CA VAL A 81 1.42 -6.74 -10.49
C VAL A 81 0.50 -5.76 -9.77
N CYS A 82 -0.07 -6.19 -8.66
CA CYS A 82 -0.75 -5.30 -7.71
C CYS A 82 0.04 -5.29 -6.39
N TYR A 83 0.58 -4.12 -6.03
CA TYR A 83 1.21 -3.90 -4.74
C TYR A 83 0.15 -3.44 -3.75
N ILE A 84 0.02 -4.14 -2.62
CA ILE A 84 -0.92 -3.85 -1.54
C ILE A 84 -0.13 -3.53 -0.27
N PHE A 85 -0.48 -2.43 0.41
CA PHE A 85 0.17 -2.07 1.67
C PHE A 85 -0.26 -3.02 2.78
N GLY A 86 0.70 -3.60 3.49
CA GLY A 86 0.46 -4.69 4.44
C GLY A 86 -0.07 -4.23 5.79
N ASP A 87 0.15 -2.97 6.17
CA ASP A 87 -0.25 -2.38 7.45
C ASP A 87 -1.65 -1.75 7.43
N VAL A 88 -2.44 -2.04 6.42
CA VAL A 88 -3.80 -1.53 6.23
C VAL A 88 -4.84 -2.55 6.68
N PHE A 89 -5.83 -2.09 7.45
CA PHE A 89 -7.05 -2.85 7.73
C PHE A 89 -8.06 -2.63 6.61
N TYR A 90 -8.10 -3.56 5.67
CA TYR A 90 -9.00 -3.48 4.52
C TYR A 90 -10.43 -3.89 4.86
N SER A 91 -11.40 -3.15 4.32
CA SER A 91 -12.76 -3.64 4.18
C SER A 91 -12.86 -4.68 3.05
N PRO A 92 -13.87 -5.57 3.06
CA PRO A 92 -14.13 -6.46 1.92
C PRO A 92 -14.39 -5.69 0.63
N ASP A 93 -15.08 -4.55 0.70
CA ASP A 93 -15.36 -3.70 -0.46
C ASP A 93 -14.11 -3.05 -1.03
N ALA A 94 -13.17 -2.62 -0.19
CA ALA A 94 -11.90 -2.07 -0.64
C ALA A 94 -11.12 -3.10 -1.48
N ILE A 95 -10.98 -4.32 -0.99
CA ILE A 95 -10.30 -5.39 -1.74
C ILE A 95 -11.06 -5.72 -3.02
N ARG A 96 -12.40 -5.76 -3.00
CA ARG A 96 -13.21 -5.97 -4.20
C ARG A 96 -12.95 -4.88 -5.24
N ILE A 97 -12.94 -3.61 -4.84
CA ILE A 97 -12.63 -2.47 -5.73
C ILE A 97 -11.22 -2.64 -6.33
N ILE A 98 -10.21 -2.93 -5.50
CA ILE A 98 -8.82 -3.12 -5.97
C ILE A 98 -8.74 -4.28 -6.96
N VAL A 99 -9.39 -5.40 -6.68
CA VAL A 99 -9.32 -6.59 -7.55
C VAL A 99 -10.06 -6.35 -8.86
N GLN A 100 -11.26 -5.78 -8.84
CA GLN A 100 -12.13 -5.63 -10.03
C GLN A 100 -11.75 -4.45 -10.93
N LYS A 101 -11.10 -3.42 -10.41
CA LYS A 101 -10.69 -2.27 -11.22
C LYS A 101 -9.76 -2.70 -12.35
N GLN A 102 -10.15 -2.43 -13.57
CA GLN A 102 -9.30 -2.61 -14.75
C GLN A 102 -8.44 -1.35 -14.98
N THR A 103 -7.23 -1.56 -15.44
CA THR A 103 -6.33 -0.50 -15.89
C THR A 103 -5.42 -1.04 -16.98
N ASP A 104 -5.07 -0.19 -17.94
CA ASP A 104 -4.13 -0.54 -19.02
C ASP A 104 -2.70 -0.06 -18.71
N ASP A 105 -2.51 0.69 -17.63
CA ASP A 105 -1.23 1.28 -17.27
C ASP A 105 -0.97 1.13 -15.77
N ILE A 106 -1.16 2.18 -14.97
CA ILE A 106 -0.96 2.19 -13.53
C ILE A 106 -2.19 2.83 -12.87
N GLU A 107 -2.73 2.17 -11.86
CA GLU A 107 -3.82 2.68 -11.04
C GLU A 107 -3.39 2.78 -9.59
N PHE A 108 -3.79 3.88 -8.93
CA PHE A 108 -3.51 4.13 -7.51
C PHE A 108 -4.82 4.11 -6.71
N PHE A 109 -4.82 3.40 -5.60
CA PHE A 109 -5.95 3.29 -4.68
C PHE A 109 -5.61 3.98 -3.37
N ALA A 110 -6.46 4.89 -2.95
CA ALA A 110 -6.17 5.72 -1.80
C ALA A 110 -7.44 6.31 -1.18
N SER A 111 -7.30 6.92 -0.01
CA SER A 111 -8.27 7.82 0.58
C SER A 111 -7.65 9.21 0.70
N ALA A 112 -8.36 10.23 0.21
CA ALA A 112 -7.89 11.61 0.21
C ALA A 112 -8.93 12.57 0.80
N PRO A 113 -8.64 13.86 0.97
CA PRO A 113 -9.62 14.83 1.44
C PRO A 113 -10.95 14.79 0.67
N PRO A 114 -12.09 15.07 1.32
CA PRO A 114 -12.20 15.50 2.72
C PRO A 114 -11.92 14.36 3.71
N TYR A 115 -11.11 14.65 4.74
CA TYR A 115 -10.80 13.67 5.78
C TYR A 115 -12.03 13.37 6.61
N SER A 116 -12.18 12.11 7.03
CA SER A 116 -13.33 11.63 7.77
C SER A 116 -12.95 11.14 9.17
N GLU A 117 -13.38 11.86 10.20
CA GLU A 117 -13.27 11.37 11.58
C GLU A 117 -14.13 10.13 11.81
N GLN A 118 -15.22 9.98 11.05
CA GLN A 118 -16.09 8.80 11.11
C GLN A 118 -15.28 7.51 10.83
N TYR A 119 -14.27 7.59 9.97
CA TYR A 119 -13.42 6.47 9.61
C TYR A 119 -11.98 6.59 10.17
N SER A 120 -11.79 7.43 11.21
CA SER A 120 -10.48 7.67 11.84
C SER A 120 -9.39 8.17 10.87
N LYS A 121 -9.79 8.86 9.80
CA LYS A 121 -8.87 9.35 8.77
C LYS A 121 -8.51 10.80 9.02
N LYS A 122 -7.27 11.03 9.40
CA LYS A 122 -6.70 12.37 9.60
C LYS A 122 -5.83 12.81 8.43
N TRP A 123 -5.37 11.86 7.63
CA TRP A 123 -4.42 12.05 6.55
C TRP A 123 -4.92 11.35 5.29
N ALA A 124 -4.36 11.74 4.15
CA ALA A 124 -4.54 10.99 2.92
C ALA A 124 -3.75 9.67 2.99
N GLU A 125 -4.44 8.55 2.89
CA GLU A 125 -3.90 7.21 3.08
C GLU A 125 -3.77 6.47 1.76
N PRO A 126 -2.59 5.96 1.40
CA PRO A 126 -2.39 5.09 0.26
C PRO A 126 -2.72 3.64 0.61
N PHE A 127 -3.29 2.88 -0.33
CA PHE A 127 -3.68 1.50 -0.09
C PHE A 127 -3.06 0.50 -1.06
N ALA A 128 -2.99 0.84 -2.35
CA ALA A 128 -2.43 -0.07 -3.36
C ALA A 128 -2.00 0.66 -4.64
N PHE A 129 -1.11 0.01 -5.40
CA PHE A 129 -0.84 0.31 -6.80
C PHE A 129 -1.09 -0.93 -7.65
N LYS A 130 -1.98 -0.83 -8.66
CA LYS A 130 -2.14 -1.86 -9.68
C LYS A 130 -1.38 -1.45 -10.93
N VAL A 131 -0.43 -2.26 -11.35
CA VAL A 131 0.58 -1.93 -12.34
C VAL A 131 0.50 -2.92 -13.50
N GLN A 132 0.06 -2.47 -14.67
CA GLN A 132 0.15 -3.22 -15.92
C GLN A 132 1.47 -2.95 -16.63
N ASN A 133 1.96 -1.72 -16.54
CA ASN A 133 3.21 -1.29 -17.15
C ASN A 133 4.33 -1.19 -16.09
N ALA A 134 4.92 -2.33 -15.77
CA ALA A 134 5.98 -2.43 -14.76
C ALA A 134 7.22 -1.58 -15.12
N GLU A 135 7.62 -1.57 -16.40
CA GLU A 135 8.77 -0.78 -16.86
C GLU A 135 8.56 0.71 -16.57
N ARG A 136 7.39 1.26 -16.92
CA ARG A 136 7.03 2.65 -16.64
C ARG A 136 7.00 2.92 -15.14
N PHE A 137 6.40 2.03 -14.35
CA PHE A 137 6.31 2.18 -12.90
C PHE A 137 7.68 2.31 -12.26
N PHE A 138 8.62 1.41 -12.58
CA PHE A 138 9.98 1.45 -12.03
C PHE A 138 10.82 2.60 -12.57
N LYS A 139 10.56 3.07 -13.80
CA LYS A 139 11.13 4.34 -14.29
C LYS A 139 10.66 5.54 -13.44
N CYS A 140 9.36 5.59 -13.12
CA CYS A 140 8.81 6.66 -12.25
C CYS A 140 9.38 6.59 -10.83
N ILE A 141 9.57 5.41 -10.24
CA ILE A 141 10.26 5.25 -8.96
C ILE A 141 11.68 5.84 -9.02
N LYS A 142 12.47 5.43 -9.99
CA LYS A 142 13.84 5.95 -10.15
C LYS A 142 13.86 7.46 -10.34
N TYR A 143 12.93 7.99 -11.12
CA TYR A 143 12.82 9.42 -11.35
C TYR A 143 12.38 10.17 -10.08
N THR A 144 11.46 9.62 -9.29
CA THR A 144 11.08 10.18 -7.99
C THR A 144 12.31 10.31 -7.07
N ILE A 145 13.17 9.29 -7.02
CA ILE A 145 14.42 9.32 -6.27
C ILE A 145 15.34 10.46 -6.75
N GLN A 146 15.50 10.62 -8.06
CA GLN A 146 16.31 11.70 -8.62
C GLN A 146 15.75 13.09 -8.28
N LEU A 147 14.43 13.25 -8.40
CA LEU A 147 13.75 14.52 -8.08
C LEU A 147 13.90 14.90 -6.63
N ASP A 148 13.89 13.95 -5.70
CA ASP A 148 14.15 14.24 -4.29
C ASP A 148 15.61 14.62 -4.06
N GLY A 149 16.55 13.90 -4.65
CA GLY A 149 17.97 14.29 -4.64
C GLY A 149 18.21 15.72 -5.17
N TRP A 150 17.33 16.21 -6.06
CA TRP A 150 17.32 17.61 -6.53
C TRP A 150 16.42 18.53 -5.70
N GLN A 151 15.93 18.07 -4.55
CA GLN A 151 15.07 18.84 -3.62
C GLN A 151 13.81 19.42 -4.29
N ARG A 152 13.21 18.66 -5.21
CA ARG A 152 11.99 19.06 -5.92
C ARG A 152 10.72 18.87 -5.12
N PHE A 153 10.76 18.09 -4.02
CA PHE A 153 9.65 17.89 -3.12
C PHE A 153 9.80 18.73 -1.85
N LYS A 154 8.67 19.12 -1.25
CA LYS A 154 8.64 19.86 0.02
C LYS A 154 8.88 18.96 1.24
N ARG A 155 8.77 17.66 1.07
CA ARG A 155 8.99 16.63 2.08
C ARG A 155 9.54 15.38 1.41
N THR A 156 10.03 14.43 2.18
CA THR A 156 10.37 13.09 1.67
C THR A 156 9.16 12.52 0.91
N PRO A 157 9.34 12.14 -0.37
CA PRO A 157 8.24 11.66 -1.19
C PRO A 157 7.66 10.37 -0.64
N ILE A 158 6.34 10.28 -0.66
CA ILE A 158 5.56 9.09 -0.35
C ILE A 158 4.72 8.69 -1.57
N SER A 159 3.77 7.78 -1.39
CA SER A 159 2.95 7.27 -2.50
C SER A 159 2.24 8.36 -3.31
N TRP A 160 1.86 9.46 -2.67
CA TRP A 160 1.21 10.59 -3.35
C TRP A 160 2.15 11.33 -4.30
N GLU A 161 3.39 11.57 -3.90
CA GLU A 161 4.39 12.19 -4.76
C GLU A 161 4.81 11.25 -5.90
N LEU A 162 4.92 9.94 -5.63
CA LEU A 162 5.13 8.96 -6.69
C LEU A 162 3.95 8.97 -7.69
N TRP A 163 2.71 9.05 -7.20
CA TRP A 163 1.53 9.15 -8.05
C TRP A 163 1.54 10.41 -8.93
N GLN A 164 1.95 11.56 -8.38
CA GLN A 164 2.12 12.79 -9.17
C GLN A 164 3.17 12.62 -10.27
N VAL A 165 4.30 11.96 -9.99
CA VAL A 165 5.32 11.66 -11.00
C VAL A 165 4.74 10.73 -12.08
N ILE A 166 3.97 9.72 -11.72
CA ILE A 166 3.31 8.82 -12.66
C ILE A 166 2.31 9.57 -13.55
N LYS A 167 1.59 10.54 -13.00
CA LYS A 167 0.57 11.34 -13.69
C LYS A 167 1.13 12.58 -14.38
N ASP A 168 2.43 12.85 -14.25
CA ASP A 168 3.10 14.06 -14.77
C ASP A 168 2.40 15.35 -14.32
N THR A 169 2.04 15.41 -13.03
CA THR A 169 1.39 16.58 -12.42
C THR A 169 2.39 17.45 -11.66
N PRO A 170 2.10 18.76 -11.46
CA PRO A 170 3.01 19.66 -10.75
C PRO A 170 3.36 19.21 -9.34
N LEU A 171 4.63 19.29 -8.94
CA LEU A 171 5.16 18.80 -7.66
C LEU A 171 5.19 19.86 -6.54
N ASN A 172 4.73 21.08 -6.81
CA ASN A 172 4.79 22.19 -5.84
C ASN A 172 3.78 22.07 -4.70
N LYS A 173 2.75 21.24 -4.86
CA LYS A 173 1.78 20.83 -3.83
C LYS A 173 1.27 19.45 -4.15
N ILE A 174 0.77 18.73 -3.13
CA ILE A 174 0.16 17.42 -3.36
C ILE A 174 -1.16 17.59 -4.11
N ASP A 175 -1.31 16.82 -5.18
CA ASP A 175 -2.52 16.74 -6.00
C ASP A 175 -3.26 15.44 -5.67
N TYR A 176 -4.44 15.58 -5.07
CA TYR A 176 -5.32 14.45 -4.70
C TYR A 176 -6.35 14.17 -5.80
N THR A 177 -5.89 14.00 -7.03
CA THR A 177 -6.77 13.73 -8.19
C THR A 177 -6.39 12.46 -8.94
N ASN A 178 -7.27 12.02 -9.83
CA ASN A 178 -7.02 10.96 -10.81
C ASN A 178 -6.62 9.60 -10.21
N TYR A 179 -7.12 9.24 -9.03
CA TYR A 179 -6.92 7.95 -8.37
C TYR A 179 -8.27 7.28 -8.12
N THR A 180 -8.28 5.97 -7.84
CA THR A 180 -9.48 5.27 -7.40
C THR A 180 -9.66 5.45 -5.90
N ALA A 181 -10.73 6.13 -5.51
CA ALA A 181 -11.03 6.43 -4.11
C ALA A 181 -11.59 5.21 -3.36
N ILE A 182 -11.08 4.97 -2.15
CA ILE A 182 -11.63 4.06 -1.16
C ILE A 182 -12.02 4.89 0.06
N ASN A 183 -13.33 5.10 0.25
CA ASN A 183 -13.89 6.03 1.23
C ASN A 183 -14.76 5.32 2.27
N ASP A 184 -14.33 4.16 2.72
CA ASP A 184 -14.96 3.38 3.78
C ASP A 184 -14.06 3.30 5.02
N TYR A 185 -14.28 2.31 5.90
CA TYR A 185 -13.47 2.11 7.09
C TYR A 185 -12.09 1.48 6.85
N THR A 186 -11.67 1.28 5.60
CA THR A 186 -10.29 0.89 5.27
C THR A 186 -9.32 1.95 5.77
N VAL A 187 -8.34 1.57 6.57
CA VAL A 187 -7.47 2.50 7.28
C VAL A 187 -6.08 1.90 7.51
N ASP A 188 -5.04 2.73 7.39
CA ASP A 188 -3.66 2.39 7.80
C ASP A 188 -3.60 2.31 9.34
N ILE A 189 -2.98 1.26 9.87
CA ILE A 189 -2.88 1.01 11.31
C ILE A 189 -1.54 1.51 11.84
N ASP A 190 -1.52 2.74 12.29
CA ASP A 190 -0.35 3.38 12.90
C ASP A 190 -0.23 3.11 14.39
N ASP A 191 -1.35 3.09 15.11
CA ASP A 191 -1.39 2.96 16.56
C ASP A 191 -2.57 2.12 17.08
N ASP A 192 -2.58 1.87 18.39
CA ASP A 192 -3.63 1.08 19.04
C ASP A 192 -4.98 1.80 19.12
N LYS A 193 -5.03 3.12 18.90
CA LYS A 193 -6.28 3.88 18.88
C LYS A 193 -7.11 3.53 17.65
N GLN A 194 -6.45 3.31 16.51
CA GLN A 194 -7.14 2.85 15.30
C GLN A 194 -7.68 1.43 15.48
N ILE A 195 -6.93 0.54 16.15
CA ILE A 195 -7.42 -0.81 16.50
C ILE A 195 -8.64 -0.73 17.42
N ALA A 196 -8.58 0.08 18.47
CA ALA A 196 -9.71 0.29 19.38
C ALA A 196 -10.92 0.84 18.62
N TRP A 197 -10.71 1.83 17.78
CA TRP A 197 -11.76 2.42 16.94
C TRP A 197 -12.45 1.39 16.02
N ILE A 198 -11.69 0.47 15.39
CA ILE A 198 -12.24 -0.62 14.57
C ILE A 198 -13.10 -1.55 15.43
N LYS A 199 -12.57 -1.95 16.60
CA LYS A 199 -13.25 -2.88 17.51
C LYS A 199 -14.53 -2.31 18.08
N ASP A 200 -14.53 -1.06 18.51
CA ASP A 200 -15.67 -0.37 19.11
C ASP A 200 -16.85 -0.24 18.12
N ARG A 201 -16.57 -0.11 16.85
CA ARG A 201 -17.57 -0.03 15.77
C ARG A 201 -17.96 -1.38 15.19
N GLY A 202 -17.29 -2.44 15.57
CA GLY A 202 -17.53 -3.78 15.04
C GLY A 202 -17.20 -3.94 13.56
N TYR A 203 -16.33 -3.08 13.02
CA TYR A 203 -15.93 -3.18 11.61
C TYR A 203 -15.13 -4.46 11.34
N GLY A 204 -15.55 -5.18 10.31
CA GLY A 204 -14.83 -6.37 9.83
C GLY A 204 -15.05 -7.63 10.66
N LYS A 205 -16.06 -7.63 11.58
CA LYS A 205 -16.55 -8.83 12.25
C LYS A 205 -17.28 -9.74 11.28
#